data_c33975110a60accad745ec2b8daeaded
#
_entry.id   c33975110a60accad745ec2b8daeaded
#
_cell.length_a   1.000
_cell.length_b   1.000
_cell.length_c   1.000
_cell.angle_alpha   90.00
_cell.angle_beta   90.00
_cell.angle_gamma   90.00
#
_symmetry.space_group_name_H-M   'P 1'
#
loop_
_entity.id
_entity.type
_entity.pdbx_description
1 polymer ?
#
loop_
_entity_poly.entity_id
_entity_poly.type
_entity_poly.pdbx_seq_one_letter_code
_entity_poly.pdbx_strand_id
1 'polypeptide(L)'
;MHPSSRQIATASLRSLLGVLCAIAAVGPLNAGADSIFLHGLRKTSAVTLTVPDNGDQNPYAVIVAPASAGKISKGDVLVDNFNNQGNLQGLGTTIVGYNPATNQLSLFAQIPRDLGQCPGGVGLTTAMTMLKSGWVIVGSLPSQDGTTRTKGAGCLIVLDSSGQVAGTIAGPMINGPWGNMAVIDHGDSAILFVSNTGFDVGAPGQVIVDKATVLRIALSIPAGGKPSVTSQTVIADGLAEQADAGVFIIGPTGLVLDPKGTLYVSDALNNRIVAIPDAATRTDSAGTGNTVSKGGELARPLAMVRVPNGDLVVTNGLNGKAVEVDPATGKQVATRWLNADKAQEPPGSGDLFGIALTAEGNGLYYVQDDVNNLAVAR
;
A
#
# COMPACT_ATOMS: atom_id res chain seq x y z
N MET A 1 -37.38 -4.94 -89.75
CA MET A 1 -36.43 -5.09 -90.86
C MET A 1 -35.04 -5.29 -90.31
N HIS A 2 -34.47 -6.41 -90.69
CA HIS A 2 -33.09 -6.79 -90.46
C HIS A 2 -32.10 -5.94 -91.27
N PRO A 3 -30.75 -5.97 -91.09
CA PRO A 3 -29.87 -7.08 -90.56
C PRO A 3 -28.74 -6.60 -89.64
N SER A 4 -28.26 -7.46 -88.77
CA SER A 4 -27.06 -8.34 -88.77
C SER A 4 -25.69 -7.70 -89.09
N SER A 5 -24.77 -7.82 -88.20
CA SER A 5 -23.40 -8.26 -88.55
C SER A 5 -22.64 -8.76 -87.26
N ARG A 6 -22.08 -9.93 -87.40
CA ARG A 6 -21.15 -10.57 -86.48
C ARG A 6 -19.78 -9.89 -86.58
N GLN A 7 -19.08 -9.76 -85.47
CA GLN A 7 -17.62 -9.76 -85.51
C GLN A 7 -17.01 -10.60 -84.38
N ILE A 8 -16.00 -11.32 -84.80
CA ILE A 8 -15.27 -12.41 -84.17
C ILE A 8 -14.32 -11.82 -83.10
N ALA A 9 -14.33 -12.42 -81.95
CA ALA A 9 -13.39 -12.10 -80.88
C ALA A 9 -12.13 -12.96 -80.98
N THR A 10 -10.99 -12.30 -80.98
CA THR A 10 -9.68 -12.90 -80.81
C THR A 10 -9.33 -12.98 -79.33
N ALA A 11 -9.07 -14.21 -78.88
CA ALA A 11 -8.60 -14.47 -77.52
C ALA A 11 -7.12 -14.11 -77.34
N SER A 12 -6.79 -13.29 -76.43
CA SER A 12 -5.42 -13.10 -75.94
C SER A 12 -5.22 -13.74 -74.57
N LEU A 13 -4.36 -14.71 -74.56
CA LEU A 13 -3.88 -15.40 -73.36
C LEU A 13 -3.01 -14.44 -72.55
N ARG A 14 -3.45 -14.05 -71.35
CA ARG A 14 -2.59 -13.37 -70.36
C ARG A 14 -2.34 -14.30 -69.20
N SER A 15 -1.05 -14.63 -69.00
CA SER A 15 -0.47 -15.42 -67.94
C SER A 15 -0.78 -14.77 -66.59
N LEU A 16 -1.45 -15.52 -65.68
CA LEU A 16 -1.53 -15.17 -64.26
C LEU A 16 -0.20 -15.53 -63.60
N LEU A 17 0.59 -14.53 -63.20
CA LEU A 17 1.61 -14.70 -62.18
C LEU A 17 0.92 -14.76 -60.81
N GLY A 18 0.89 -15.92 -60.20
CA GLY A 18 0.45 -16.12 -58.84
C GLY A 18 1.51 -15.54 -57.85
N VAL A 19 1.17 -14.45 -57.17
CA VAL A 19 1.93 -13.97 -56.03
C VAL A 19 1.53 -14.84 -54.84
N LEU A 20 2.39 -15.77 -54.41
CA LEU A 20 2.29 -16.44 -53.13
C LEU A 20 2.61 -15.44 -52.04
N CYS A 21 1.58 -14.90 -51.39
CA CYS A 21 1.75 -14.24 -50.08
C CYS A 21 2.09 -15.33 -49.03
N ALA A 22 3.35 -15.42 -48.66
CA ALA A 22 3.76 -16.18 -47.48
C ALA A 22 3.20 -15.41 -46.24
N ILE A 23 2.12 -15.94 -45.67
CA ILE A 23 1.65 -15.54 -44.36
C ILE A 23 2.69 -16.11 -43.37
N ALA A 24 3.62 -15.28 -42.95
CA ALA A 24 4.45 -15.56 -41.79
C ALA A 24 3.50 -15.67 -40.59
N ALA A 25 3.25 -16.89 -40.12
CA ALA A 25 2.62 -17.10 -38.81
C ALA A 25 3.54 -16.49 -37.77
N VAL A 26 3.19 -15.31 -37.31
CA VAL A 26 3.74 -14.76 -36.07
C VAL A 26 3.23 -15.68 -34.98
N GLY A 27 4.06 -16.63 -34.58
CA GLY A 27 3.81 -17.45 -33.41
C GLY A 27 3.59 -16.50 -32.18
N PRO A 28 2.82 -16.93 -31.18
CA PRO A 28 2.68 -16.15 -29.98
C PRO A 28 4.07 -15.83 -29.47
N LEU A 29 4.38 -14.54 -29.33
CA LEU A 29 5.51 -14.09 -28.53
C LEU A 29 5.35 -14.78 -27.20
N ASN A 30 6.25 -15.71 -26.87
CA ASN A 30 6.39 -16.21 -25.52
C ASN A 30 6.49 -14.96 -24.64
N ALA A 31 5.45 -14.67 -23.86
CA ALA A 31 5.59 -13.81 -22.72
C ALA A 31 6.75 -14.43 -21.94
N GLY A 32 7.89 -13.74 -21.90
CA GLY A 32 9.04 -14.19 -21.15
C GLY A 32 8.57 -14.51 -19.75
N ALA A 33 9.06 -15.60 -19.17
CA ALA A 33 8.81 -15.94 -17.78
C ALA A 33 9.00 -14.66 -16.97
N ASP A 34 7.92 -14.18 -16.31
CA ASP A 34 7.93 -12.92 -15.61
C ASP A 34 9.10 -12.95 -14.64
N SER A 35 10.04 -12.03 -14.83
CA SER A 35 11.27 -12.05 -14.06
C SER A 35 10.93 -11.73 -12.60
N ILE A 36 11.37 -12.57 -11.67
CA ILE A 36 11.22 -12.38 -10.23
C ILE A 36 11.75 -10.99 -9.87
N PHE A 37 10.88 -10.15 -9.33
CA PHE A 37 11.18 -8.74 -9.09
C PHE A 37 12.33 -8.56 -8.07
N LEU A 38 12.29 -9.29 -6.96
CA LEU A 38 13.32 -9.20 -5.92
C LEU A 38 14.71 -9.60 -6.41
N HIS A 39 14.82 -10.45 -7.43
CA HIS A 39 16.10 -10.79 -8.05
C HIS A 39 16.69 -9.64 -8.88
N GLY A 40 15.85 -8.71 -9.33
CA GLY A 40 16.29 -7.51 -10.06
C GLY A 40 16.97 -6.46 -9.16
N LEU A 41 16.63 -6.44 -7.88
CA LEU A 41 17.21 -5.50 -6.92
C LEU A 41 18.66 -5.89 -6.62
N ARG A 42 19.60 -4.97 -6.79
CA ARG A 42 21.05 -5.23 -6.64
C ARG A 42 21.64 -4.62 -5.38
N LYS A 43 21.12 -3.47 -4.95
CA LYS A 43 21.68 -2.68 -3.86
C LYS A 43 20.58 -2.13 -2.98
N THR A 44 20.83 -2.11 -1.67
CA THR A 44 20.08 -1.33 -0.68
C THR A 44 20.92 -0.14 -0.24
N SER A 45 20.31 1.01 -0.02
CA SER A 45 20.99 2.19 0.48
C SER A 45 20.03 3.07 1.28
N ALA A 46 20.53 3.62 2.40
CA ALA A 46 19.85 4.70 3.09
C ALA A 46 19.73 5.91 2.15
N VAL A 47 18.60 6.58 2.22
CA VAL A 47 18.27 7.77 1.43
C VAL A 47 18.39 9.02 2.29
N THR A 48 17.64 9.09 3.39
CA THR A 48 17.64 10.24 4.31
C THR A 48 17.07 9.83 5.66
N LEU A 49 17.42 10.55 6.71
CA LEU A 49 16.72 10.48 8.01
C LEU A 49 15.31 11.08 7.86
N THR A 50 14.35 10.55 8.60
CA THR A 50 12.95 11.00 8.55
C THR A 50 12.53 11.84 9.76
N VAL A 51 13.48 12.13 10.67
CA VAL A 51 13.24 12.88 11.91
C VAL A 51 13.20 14.38 11.60
N PRO A 52 12.05 15.06 11.80
CA PRO A 52 11.94 16.50 11.66
C PRO A 52 12.38 17.25 12.93
N ASP A 53 12.33 18.59 12.91
CA ASP A 53 12.81 19.44 13.99
C ASP A 53 12.10 19.22 15.34
N ASN A 54 10.83 18.75 15.33
CA ASN A 54 10.10 18.42 16.56
C ASN A 54 10.54 17.09 17.20
N GLY A 55 11.43 16.34 16.53
CA GLY A 55 11.99 15.08 17.03
C GLY A 55 11.08 13.86 16.91
N ASP A 56 9.94 13.94 16.22
CA ASP A 56 9.15 12.75 15.92
C ASP A 56 10.00 11.75 15.15
N GLN A 57 9.83 10.46 15.41
CA GLN A 57 10.69 9.40 14.92
C GLN A 57 9.93 8.10 14.68
N ASN A 58 10.62 7.04 14.32
CA ASN A 58 10.06 5.74 14.03
C ASN A 58 9.11 5.79 12.80
N PRO A 59 9.69 5.85 11.58
CA PRO A 59 8.90 5.98 10.35
C PRO A 59 8.10 4.71 10.06
N TYR A 60 6.80 4.86 9.79
CA TYR A 60 5.89 3.75 9.54
C TYR A 60 5.33 3.72 8.13
N ALA A 61 4.62 4.76 7.69
CA ALA A 61 4.13 4.83 6.32
C ALA A 61 5.21 5.27 5.34
N VAL A 62 5.13 4.76 4.12
CA VAL A 62 5.83 5.32 2.96
C VAL A 62 4.94 5.22 1.74
N ILE A 63 4.76 6.32 1.02
CA ILE A 63 4.06 6.36 -0.26
C ILE A 63 4.85 7.18 -1.28
N VAL A 64 4.64 6.88 -2.57
CA VAL A 64 5.16 7.69 -3.69
C VAL A 64 4.01 8.48 -4.29
N ALA A 65 4.17 9.79 -4.38
CA ALA A 65 3.12 10.70 -4.85
C ALA A 65 2.73 10.40 -6.31
N PRO A 66 1.45 10.09 -6.58
CA PRO A 66 0.98 9.74 -7.93
C PRO A 66 0.82 10.95 -8.86
N ALA A 67 0.74 12.16 -8.28
CA ALA A 67 0.50 13.41 -9.00
C ALA A 67 1.18 14.58 -8.30
N SER A 68 1.42 15.68 -9.02
CA SER A 68 1.86 16.94 -8.44
C SER A 68 0.67 17.76 -7.95
N ALA A 69 0.73 18.25 -6.72
CA ALA A 69 -0.26 19.15 -6.13
C ALA A 69 0.35 19.93 -4.94
N GLY A 70 0.14 21.24 -4.90
CA GLY A 70 0.62 22.10 -3.81
C GLY A 70 2.14 21.98 -3.57
N LYS A 71 2.52 21.52 -2.38
CA LYS A 71 3.93 21.29 -1.99
C LYS A 71 4.52 19.99 -2.52
N ILE A 72 3.71 19.11 -3.09
CA ILE A 72 4.10 17.76 -3.48
C ILE A 72 4.32 17.71 -4.99
N SER A 73 5.44 17.16 -5.43
CA SER A 73 5.72 16.83 -6.82
C SER A 73 5.44 15.33 -7.08
N LYS A 74 4.98 15.00 -8.28
CA LYS A 74 4.85 13.59 -8.66
C LYS A 74 6.20 12.87 -8.51
N GLY A 75 6.18 11.74 -7.80
CA GLY A 75 7.38 10.97 -7.49
C GLY A 75 8.03 11.34 -6.16
N ASP A 76 7.60 12.40 -5.48
CA ASP A 76 8.01 12.66 -4.10
C ASP A 76 7.60 11.49 -3.20
N VAL A 77 8.38 11.24 -2.15
CA VAL A 77 8.13 10.18 -1.19
C VAL A 77 7.66 10.80 0.12
N LEU A 78 6.44 10.51 0.53
CA LEU A 78 5.93 10.93 1.83
C LEU A 78 6.14 9.82 2.85
N VAL A 79 6.62 10.20 4.04
CA VAL A 79 6.88 9.30 5.17
C VAL A 79 6.30 9.92 6.42
N ASP A 80 5.54 9.16 7.21
CA ASP A 80 5.10 9.60 8.53
C ASP A 80 5.95 9.00 9.65
N ASN A 81 5.88 9.60 10.83
CA ASN A 81 6.54 9.13 12.04
C ASN A 81 5.49 8.74 13.08
N PHE A 82 5.59 7.51 13.62
CA PHE A 82 4.64 6.96 14.59
C PHE A 82 4.93 7.38 16.02
N ASN A 83 6.20 7.57 16.36
CA ASN A 83 6.63 7.92 17.72
C ASN A 83 6.94 9.42 17.84
N ASN A 84 6.77 9.98 19.05
CA ASN A 84 7.23 11.32 19.35
C ASN A 84 8.74 11.35 19.67
N GLN A 85 9.28 12.53 19.99
CA GLN A 85 10.67 12.73 20.40
C GLN A 85 11.11 11.83 21.57
N GLY A 86 10.20 11.49 22.47
CA GLY A 86 10.46 10.57 23.59
C GLY A 86 10.43 9.08 23.21
N ASN A 87 10.32 8.78 21.94
CA ASN A 87 10.15 7.41 21.40
C ASN A 87 8.92 6.68 21.95
N LEU A 88 7.86 7.42 22.25
CA LEU A 88 6.58 6.86 22.69
C LEU A 88 5.68 6.59 21.49
N GLN A 89 5.23 5.36 21.37
CA GLN A 89 4.41 4.86 20.25
C GLN A 89 3.01 5.49 20.24
N GLY A 90 2.46 5.75 19.05
CA GLY A 90 1.14 6.37 18.90
C GLY A 90 1.07 7.83 19.32
N LEU A 91 2.21 8.53 19.28
CA LEU A 91 2.33 9.94 19.66
C LEU A 91 3.01 10.80 18.58
N GLY A 92 3.42 10.21 17.46
CA GLY A 92 3.96 10.93 16.31
C GLY A 92 2.87 11.66 15.54
N THR A 93 3.22 12.82 14.99
CA THR A 93 2.26 13.77 14.38
C THR A 93 2.74 14.34 13.06
N THR A 94 3.93 13.90 12.59
CA THR A 94 4.59 14.54 11.45
C THR A 94 4.65 13.64 10.23
N ILE A 95 4.51 14.27 9.07
CA ILE A 95 4.77 13.68 7.75
C ILE A 95 5.87 14.50 7.10
N VAL A 96 6.93 13.84 6.66
CA VAL A 96 8.01 14.45 5.88
C VAL A 96 7.89 14.07 4.41
N GLY A 97 8.37 14.93 3.51
CA GLY A 97 8.42 14.73 2.07
C GLY A 97 9.85 14.71 1.58
N TYR A 98 10.27 13.64 0.95
CA TYR A 98 11.56 13.53 0.28
C TYR A 98 11.39 13.67 -1.23
N ASN A 99 12.15 14.59 -1.83
CA ASN A 99 12.18 14.79 -3.28
C ASN A 99 13.38 14.07 -3.88
N PRO A 100 13.20 12.99 -4.67
CA PRO A 100 14.30 12.23 -5.24
C PRO A 100 15.12 12.99 -6.28
N ALA A 101 14.54 14.00 -6.95
CA ALA A 101 15.23 14.78 -7.98
C ALA A 101 16.22 15.78 -7.38
N THR A 102 15.92 16.32 -6.19
CA THR A 102 16.78 17.29 -5.50
C THR A 102 17.54 16.69 -4.32
N ASN A 103 17.21 15.47 -3.95
CA ASN A 103 17.74 14.78 -2.76
C ASN A 103 17.51 15.58 -1.46
N GLN A 104 16.35 16.21 -1.34
CA GLN A 104 15.99 17.04 -0.18
C GLN A 104 14.80 16.48 0.57
N LEU A 105 14.89 16.54 1.90
CA LEU A 105 13.79 16.28 2.83
C LEU A 105 13.21 17.60 3.30
N SER A 106 11.88 17.65 3.45
CA SER A 106 11.16 18.79 4.02
C SER A 106 9.99 18.30 4.87
N LEU A 107 9.57 19.14 5.82
CA LEU A 107 8.34 18.88 6.58
C LEU A 107 7.14 19.13 5.66
N PHE A 108 6.34 18.09 5.40
CA PHE A 108 5.09 18.23 4.67
C PHE A 108 3.95 18.66 5.58
N ALA A 109 3.75 17.95 6.69
CA ALA A 109 2.70 18.26 7.66
C ALA A 109 3.17 18.02 9.10
N GLN A 110 2.71 18.90 10.00
CA GLN A 110 2.72 18.69 11.45
C GLN A 110 1.29 18.83 11.94
N ILE A 111 0.71 17.72 12.37
CA ILE A 111 -0.70 17.62 12.71
C ILE A 111 -0.87 17.93 14.21
N PRO A 112 -1.80 18.82 14.60
CA PRO A 112 -2.08 19.06 16.02
C PRO A 112 -2.50 17.77 16.72
N ARG A 113 -1.93 17.49 17.89
CA ARG A 113 -2.26 16.28 18.67
C ARG A 113 -3.72 16.22 19.09
N ASP A 114 -4.30 17.36 19.40
CA ASP A 114 -5.71 17.50 19.73
C ASP A 114 -6.47 17.93 18.47
N LEU A 115 -7.03 16.96 17.79
CA LEU A 115 -7.99 17.14 16.72
C LEU A 115 -9.35 16.74 17.27
N GLY A 116 -10.16 17.72 17.65
CA GLY A 116 -11.47 17.49 18.29
C GLY A 116 -12.43 16.56 17.53
N GLN A 117 -12.13 16.29 16.25
CA GLN A 117 -12.88 15.34 15.41
C GLN A 117 -12.22 13.97 15.30
N CYS A 118 -11.04 13.75 15.91
CA CYS A 118 -10.39 12.46 16.03
C CYS A 118 -10.48 12.02 17.49
N PRO A 119 -11.39 11.10 17.87
CA PRO A 119 -11.84 10.92 19.25
C PRO A 119 -10.73 10.62 20.26
N GLY A 120 -9.67 9.94 19.86
CA GLY A 120 -8.55 9.60 20.75
C GLY A 120 -7.34 10.53 20.60
N GLY A 121 -7.36 11.50 19.70
CA GLY A 121 -6.21 12.33 19.35
C GLY A 121 -5.43 11.79 18.16
N VAL A 122 -4.16 12.19 18.02
CA VAL A 122 -3.31 11.87 16.86
C VAL A 122 -2.10 11.05 17.26
N GLY A 123 -1.90 9.93 16.53
CA GLY A 123 -0.71 9.10 16.48
C GLY A 123 -0.70 8.41 15.12
N LEU A 124 0.18 8.85 14.23
CA LEU A 124 0.17 8.43 12.81
C LEU A 124 0.56 6.96 12.66
N THR A 125 0.04 6.29 11.63
CA THR A 125 0.21 4.86 11.41
C THR A 125 0.67 4.58 9.97
N THR A 126 0.99 3.35 9.64
CA THR A 126 1.35 2.94 8.26
C THR A 126 0.22 3.21 7.23
N ALA A 127 -0.99 3.53 7.69
CA ALA A 127 -2.14 3.80 6.84
C ALA A 127 -2.03 5.19 6.20
N MET A 128 -1.41 5.30 5.04
CA MET A 128 -1.32 6.55 4.28
C MET A 128 -1.57 6.32 2.80
N THR A 129 -2.20 7.30 2.14
CA THR A 129 -2.35 7.37 0.68
C THR A 129 -2.46 8.82 0.22
N MET A 130 -2.15 9.05 -1.06
CA MET A 130 -2.40 10.33 -1.73
C MET A 130 -3.29 10.11 -2.94
N LEU A 131 -4.35 10.90 -3.04
CA LEU A 131 -5.25 10.92 -4.20
C LEU A 131 -4.66 11.77 -5.33
N LYS A 132 -5.02 11.45 -6.58
CA LYS A 132 -4.61 12.23 -7.77
C LYS A 132 -5.02 13.70 -7.69
N SER A 133 -6.08 13.99 -6.94
CA SER A 133 -6.56 15.35 -6.65
C SER A 133 -5.69 16.12 -5.65
N GLY A 134 -4.65 15.48 -5.07
CA GLY A 134 -3.70 16.11 -4.15
C GLY A 134 -4.04 15.95 -2.66
N TRP A 135 -5.17 15.35 -2.32
CA TRP A 135 -5.52 15.05 -0.94
C TRP A 135 -4.66 13.93 -0.39
N VAL A 136 -4.08 14.12 0.79
CA VAL A 136 -3.37 13.07 1.53
C VAL A 136 -4.27 12.59 2.66
N ILE A 137 -4.43 11.28 2.78
CA ILE A 137 -5.25 10.65 3.83
C ILE A 137 -4.32 9.76 4.63
N VAL A 138 -4.26 10.00 5.96
CA VAL A 138 -3.40 9.25 6.87
C VAL A 138 -4.19 8.72 8.06
N GLY A 139 -3.87 7.52 8.50
CA GLY A 139 -4.45 6.87 9.67
C GLY A 139 -3.86 7.39 10.98
N SER A 140 -4.68 7.34 12.01
CA SER A 140 -4.29 7.63 13.38
C SER A 140 -4.76 6.52 14.31
N LEU A 141 -3.88 6.02 15.16
CA LEU A 141 -4.15 5.14 16.30
C LEU A 141 -3.35 5.66 17.49
N PRO A 142 -3.93 6.63 18.25
CA PRO A 142 -3.20 7.39 19.25
C PRO A 142 -3.06 6.64 20.58
N SER A 143 -2.02 7.01 21.33
CA SER A 143 -1.81 6.64 22.72
C SER A 143 -1.55 7.88 23.59
N GLN A 144 -1.71 7.76 24.90
CA GLN A 144 -1.35 8.82 25.86
C GLN A 144 0.04 8.61 26.46
N ASP A 145 0.47 7.35 26.63
CA ASP A 145 1.70 6.97 27.32
C ASP A 145 2.64 6.07 26.48
N GLY A 146 2.33 5.85 25.21
CA GLY A 146 3.10 4.96 24.33
C GLY A 146 2.70 3.49 24.43
N THR A 147 1.66 3.17 25.18
CA THR A 147 1.18 1.77 25.30
C THR A 147 -0.26 1.62 24.80
N THR A 148 -0.60 0.40 24.40
CA THR A 148 -1.97 0.06 23.98
C THR A 148 -3.00 0.15 25.11
N ARG A 149 -2.58 0.20 26.39
CA ARG A 149 -3.50 0.41 27.52
C ARG A 149 -4.19 1.78 27.46
N THR A 150 -3.49 2.78 26.96
CA THR A 150 -4.00 4.16 26.90
C THR A 150 -4.32 4.56 25.46
N LYS A 151 -4.41 3.59 24.55
CA LYS A 151 -4.81 3.88 23.16
C LYS A 151 -6.21 4.47 23.13
N GLY A 152 -6.39 5.48 22.29
CA GLY A 152 -7.71 6.03 21.96
C GLY A 152 -8.30 5.38 20.71
N ALA A 153 -9.55 5.68 20.43
CA ALA A 153 -10.13 5.40 19.11
C ALA A 153 -9.46 6.29 18.06
N GLY A 154 -9.04 5.66 16.95
CA GLY A 154 -8.39 6.35 15.86
C GLY A 154 -9.36 7.00 14.87
N CYS A 155 -8.79 7.57 13.85
CA CYS A 155 -9.49 8.20 12.72
C CYS A 155 -8.63 8.15 11.46
N LEU A 156 -9.19 8.53 10.31
CA LEU A 156 -8.44 8.96 9.14
C LEU A 156 -8.41 10.48 9.11
N ILE A 157 -7.24 11.06 8.92
CA ILE A 157 -7.00 12.51 8.83
C ILE A 157 -6.85 12.86 7.36
N VAL A 158 -7.61 13.84 6.89
CA VAL A 158 -7.58 14.35 5.52
C VAL A 158 -6.79 15.65 5.50
N LEU A 159 -5.68 15.64 4.76
CA LEU A 159 -4.80 16.80 4.57
C LEU A 159 -4.94 17.31 3.15
N ASP A 160 -4.86 18.63 2.99
CA ASP A 160 -4.71 19.22 1.67
C ASP A 160 -3.27 19.08 1.14
N SER A 161 -3.05 19.48 -0.10
CA SER A 161 -1.74 19.40 -0.76
C SER A 161 -0.67 20.34 -0.18
N SER A 162 -1.04 21.21 0.78
CA SER A 162 -0.11 22.05 1.56
C SER A 162 0.23 21.45 2.93
N GLY A 163 -0.36 20.29 3.27
CA GLY A 163 -0.17 19.61 4.55
C GLY A 163 -1.07 20.13 5.68
N GLN A 164 -2.10 20.94 5.36
CA GLN A 164 -3.05 21.43 6.35
C GLN A 164 -4.19 20.45 6.55
N VAL A 165 -4.64 20.29 7.80
CA VAL A 165 -5.79 19.45 8.13
C VAL A 165 -7.07 20.09 7.57
N ALA A 166 -7.73 19.37 6.66
CA ALA A 166 -9.00 19.76 6.06
C ALA A 166 -10.21 19.06 6.71
N GLY A 167 -9.98 17.94 7.37
CA GLY A 167 -11.03 17.18 8.06
C GLY A 167 -10.56 15.82 8.56
N THR A 168 -11.50 15.07 9.13
CA THR A 168 -11.27 13.70 9.60
C THR A 168 -12.43 12.80 9.19
N ILE A 169 -12.14 11.50 9.09
CA ILE A 169 -13.14 10.44 8.93
C ILE A 169 -13.05 9.58 10.19
N ALA A 170 -14.07 9.61 11.02
CA ALA A 170 -14.16 8.86 12.27
C ALA A 170 -15.53 8.19 12.37
N GLY A 171 -15.71 7.32 13.34
CA GLY A 171 -16.98 6.65 13.59
C GLY A 171 -16.79 5.27 14.21
N PRO A 172 -17.88 4.57 14.57
CA PRO A 172 -17.80 3.32 15.33
C PRO A 172 -17.13 2.17 14.56
N MET A 173 -17.07 2.25 13.24
CA MET A 173 -16.38 1.25 12.42
C MET A 173 -14.87 1.48 12.32
N ILE A 174 -14.35 2.65 12.75
CA ILE A 174 -12.92 2.99 12.69
C ILE A 174 -12.36 2.98 14.12
N ASN A 175 -11.48 2.03 14.42
CA ASN A 175 -10.78 1.98 15.71
C ASN A 175 -9.30 2.33 15.55
N GLY A 176 -8.58 1.61 14.69
CA GLY A 176 -7.17 1.85 14.42
C GLY A 176 -6.85 1.54 12.95
N PRO A 177 -6.98 2.53 12.05
CA PRO A 177 -6.43 2.41 10.71
C PRO A 177 -4.93 2.14 10.82
N TRP A 178 -4.47 0.96 10.35
CA TRP A 178 -3.14 0.48 10.73
C TRP A 178 -2.16 0.34 9.58
N GLY A 179 -2.49 -0.49 8.58
CA GLY A 179 -1.59 -0.83 7.50
C GLY A 179 -1.73 0.03 6.24
N ASN A 180 -0.82 -0.12 5.30
CA ASN A 180 -0.87 0.65 4.06
C ASN A 180 -2.23 0.50 3.35
N MET A 181 -2.73 1.61 2.82
CA MET A 181 -4.03 1.65 2.15
C MET A 181 -3.91 1.21 0.69
N ALA A 182 -4.94 0.52 0.19
CA ALA A 182 -5.19 0.41 -1.24
C ALA A 182 -6.28 1.41 -1.66
N VAL A 183 -6.23 1.90 -2.89
CA VAL A 183 -7.14 2.92 -3.38
C VAL A 183 -7.55 2.69 -4.83
N ILE A 184 -8.84 2.95 -5.12
CA ILE A 184 -9.36 3.20 -6.47
C ILE A 184 -9.66 4.69 -6.55
N ASP A 185 -9.02 5.41 -7.45
CA ASP A 185 -9.12 6.86 -7.57
C ASP A 185 -9.60 7.25 -8.97
N HIS A 186 -10.81 7.79 -9.05
CA HIS A 186 -11.47 8.27 -10.26
C HIS A 186 -11.33 9.80 -10.47
N GLY A 187 -10.67 10.49 -9.51
CA GLY A 187 -10.48 11.94 -9.54
C GLY A 187 -11.58 12.70 -8.78
N ASP A 188 -12.84 12.53 -9.14
CA ASP A 188 -14.02 13.12 -8.47
C ASP A 188 -14.59 12.22 -7.36
N SER A 189 -14.13 11.01 -7.29
CA SER A 189 -14.50 10.00 -6.30
C SER A 189 -13.35 9.04 -6.05
N ALA A 190 -13.35 8.38 -4.90
CA ALA A 190 -12.39 7.36 -4.58
C ALA A 190 -12.99 6.26 -3.69
N ILE A 191 -12.38 5.09 -3.71
CA ILE A 191 -12.65 4.01 -2.76
C ILE A 191 -11.34 3.72 -2.03
N LEU A 192 -11.36 3.86 -0.72
CA LEU A 192 -10.25 3.47 0.15
C LEU A 192 -10.52 2.08 0.71
N PHE A 193 -9.46 1.28 0.79
CA PHE A 193 -9.43 0.04 1.56
C PHE A 193 -8.47 0.25 2.73
N VAL A 194 -8.95 -0.03 3.94
CA VAL A 194 -8.26 0.29 5.19
C VAL A 194 -8.30 -0.93 6.10
N SER A 195 -7.13 -1.45 6.48
CA SER A 195 -7.04 -2.41 7.59
C SER A 195 -7.24 -1.67 8.90
N ASN A 196 -7.97 -2.27 9.83
CA ASN A 196 -8.46 -1.58 11.00
C ASN A 196 -8.39 -2.53 12.21
N THR A 197 -7.57 -2.14 13.18
CA THR A 197 -7.18 -2.94 14.34
C THR A 197 -7.56 -2.26 15.65
N GLY A 198 -7.24 -2.87 16.78
CA GLY A 198 -7.34 -2.26 18.10
C GLY A 198 -8.66 -2.47 18.82
N PHE A 199 -9.58 -3.22 18.25
CA PHE A 199 -10.84 -3.58 18.92
C PHE A 199 -10.57 -4.53 20.09
N ASP A 200 -10.95 -4.10 21.31
CA ASP A 200 -10.76 -4.88 22.55
C ASP A 200 -9.30 -5.28 22.86
N VAL A 201 -8.33 -4.67 22.20
CA VAL A 201 -6.92 -4.86 22.47
C VAL A 201 -6.50 -3.93 23.62
N GLY A 202 -6.00 -4.51 24.69
CA GLY A 202 -5.58 -3.81 25.91
C GLY A 202 -4.08 -3.74 26.09
N ALA A 203 -3.59 -4.08 27.30
CA ALA A 203 -2.15 -4.06 27.63
C ALA A 203 -1.35 -5.08 26.80
N PRO A 204 -0.06 -4.82 26.52
CA PRO A 204 0.84 -5.74 25.83
C PRO A 204 0.88 -7.12 26.48
N GLY A 205 0.99 -8.16 25.67
CA GLY A 205 1.04 -9.56 26.13
C GLY A 205 -0.33 -10.20 26.40
N GLN A 206 -1.41 -9.49 26.11
CA GLN A 206 -2.75 -10.07 26.19
C GLN A 206 -3.03 -11.11 25.10
N VAL A 207 -4.15 -11.83 25.28
CA VAL A 207 -4.62 -12.85 24.34
C VAL A 207 -4.89 -12.27 22.96
N ILE A 208 -4.69 -13.07 21.92
CA ILE A 208 -5.12 -12.75 20.56
C ILE A 208 -6.64 -12.57 20.56
N VAL A 209 -7.09 -11.50 19.90
CA VAL A 209 -8.49 -11.16 19.70
C VAL A 209 -8.79 -11.20 18.21
N ASP A 210 -9.88 -11.88 17.82
CA ASP A 210 -10.28 -12.02 16.41
C ASP A 210 -11.33 -10.98 16.05
N LYS A 211 -10.96 -9.68 16.10
CA LYS A 211 -11.90 -8.56 15.88
C LYS A 211 -11.43 -7.53 14.86
N ALA A 212 -10.21 -7.65 14.36
CA ALA A 212 -9.73 -6.74 13.33
C ALA A 212 -10.54 -6.90 12.05
N THR A 213 -10.68 -5.79 11.32
CA THR A 213 -11.51 -5.69 10.12
C THR A 213 -10.76 -5.10 8.95
N VAL A 214 -11.34 -5.24 7.75
CA VAL A 214 -10.98 -4.43 6.57
C VAL A 214 -12.20 -3.62 6.16
N LEU A 215 -12.02 -2.32 6.07
CA LEU A 215 -13.05 -1.38 5.65
C LEU A 215 -12.88 -1.01 4.18
N ARG A 216 -14.01 -0.88 3.48
CA ARG A 216 -14.14 -0.14 2.25
C ARG A 216 -14.84 1.17 2.56
N ILE A 217 -14.22 2.30 2.20
CA ILE A 217 -14.76 3.65 2.41
C ILE A 217 -14.86 4.33 1.04
N ALA A 218 -16.09 4.64 0.62
CA ALA A 218 -16.31 5.38 -0.61
C ALA A 218 -16.34 6.88 -0.32
N LEU A 219 -15.67 7.65 -1.17
CA LEU A 219 -15.53 9.10 -1.06
C LEU A 219 -16.10 9.79 -2.31
N SER A 220 -16.78 10.91 -2.11
CA SER A 220 -17.02 11.93 -3.13
C SER A 220 -15.99 13.04 -2.98
N ILE A 221 -15.44 13.53 -4.10
CA ILE A 221 -14.40 14.55 -4.15
C ILE A 221 -14.87 15.63 -5.14
N PRO A 222 -15.73 16.55 -4.70
CA PRO A 222 -16.22 17.60 -5.58
C PRO A 222 -15.09 18.54 -6.01
N ALA A 223 -15.17 19.08 -7.22
CA ALA A 223 -14.17 20.02 -7.74
C ALA A 223 -14.00 21.22 -6.78
N GLY A 224 -12.75 21.45 -6.31
CA GLY A 224 -12.44 22.50 -5.34
C GLY A 224 -12.95 22.21 -3.92
N GLY A 225 -13.58 21.06 -3.67
CA GLY A 225 -14.08 20.63 -2.38
C GLY A 225 -13.20 19.56 -1.73
N LYS A 226 -13.39 19.36 -0.42
CA LYS A 226 -12.72 18.28 0.32
C LYS A 226 -13.41 16.94 0.13
N PRO A 227 -12.68 15.82 0.25
CA PRO A 227 -13.28 14.49 0.27
C PRO A 227 -14.33 14.34 1.38
N SER A 228 -15.44 13.70 1.05
CA SER A 228 -16.50 13.38 1.99
C SER A 228 -16.94 11.92 1.83
N VAL A 229 -17.22 11.25 2.96
CA VAL A 229 -17.65 9.85 2.97
C VAL A 229 -19.06 9.72 2.43
N THR A 230 -19.26 8.84 1.47
CA THR A 230 -20.59 8.47 0.95
C THR A 230 -21.06 7.13 1.47
N SER A 231 -20.14 6.19 1.77
CA SER A 231 -20.46 4.93 2.42
C SER A 231 -19.25 4.32 3.11
N GLN A 232 -19.52 3.48 4.12
CA GLN A 232 -18.54 2.62 4.79
C GLN A 232 -19.11 1.21 4.87
N THR A 233 -18.26 0.20 4.59
CA THR A 233 -18.64 -1.21 4.61
C THR A 233 -17.49 -2.03 5.19
N VAL A 234 -17.77 -2.91 6.15
CA VAL A 234 -16.83 -3.95 6.58
C VAL A 234 -16.85 -5.05 5.53
N ILE A 235 -15.73 -5.26 4.84
CA ILE A 235 -15.61 -6.26 3.76
C ILE A 235 -14.84 -7.51 4.18
N ALA A 236 -14.17 -7.48 5.34
CA ALA A 236 -13.60 -8.62 6.04
C ALA A 236 -13.60 -8.35 7.54
N ASP A 237 -13.77 -9.38 8.35
CA ASP A 237 -13.77 -9.33 9.80
C ASP A 237 -13.26 -10.64 10.41
N GLY A 238 -13.11 -10.67 11.74
CA GLY A 238 -12.60 -11.84 12.44
C GLY A 238 -11.10 -12.07 12.22
N LEU A 239 -10.36 -11.06 11.74
CA LEU A 239 -8.91 -11.14 11.61
C LEU A 239 -8.26 -11.01 13.00
N ALA A 240 -7.16 -11.75 13.19
CA ALA A 240 -6.46 -11.77 14.47
C ALA A 240 -5.69 -10.45 14.72
N GLU A 241 -5.75 -9.97 15.95
CA GLU A 241 -5.01 -8.81 16.44
C GLU A 241 -4.52 -9.01 17.88
N GLN A 242 -3.42 -8.36 18.25
CA GLN A 242 -2.81 -8.47 19.57
C GLN A 242 -2.00 -7.24 19.91
N ALA A 243 -2.04 -6.82 21.19
CA ALA A 243 -1.11 -5.82 21.71
C ALA A 243 0.32 -6.35 21.72
N ASP A 244 1.29 -5.52 21.37
CA ASP A 244 2.71 -5.86 21.37
C ASP A 244 3.52 -4.68 21.94
N ALA A 245 4.43 -4.95 22.87
CA ALA A 245 5.23 -3.91 23.50
C ALA A 245 6.28 -3.30 22.55
N GLY A 246 6.77 -4.08 21.58
CA GLY A 246 7.79 -3.64 20.62
C GLY A 246 7.24 -2.82 19.47
N VAL A 247 6.05 -3.21 18.95
CA VAL A 247 5.47 -2.60 17.74
C VAL A 247 4.05 -2.07 17.94
N PHE A 248 3.64 -1.83 19.18
CA PHE A 248 2.34 -1.34 19.62
C PHE A 248 1.21 -2.35 19.43
N ILE A 249 0.88 -2.70 18.21
CA ILE A 249 -0.18 -3.65 17.88
C ILE A 249 0.21 -4.47 16.65
N ILE A 250 -0.22 -5.73 16.63
CA ILE A 250 -0.09 -6.62 15.49
C ILE A 250 -1.50 -6.96 15.02
N GLY A 251 -1.73 -6.88 13.72
CA GLY A 251 -3.01 -7.21 13.09
C GLY A 251 -2.89 -7.22 11.58
N PRO A 252 -4.00 -7.22 10.83
CA PRO A 252 -3.98 -7.08 9.38
C PRO A 252 -3.32 -5.75 9.00
N THR A 253 -2.34 -5.79 8.08
CA THR A 253 -1.51 -4.62 7.81
C THR A 253 -1.50 -4.26 6.32
N GLY A 254 -0.79 -5.00 5.47
CA GLY A 254 -0.61 -4.67 4.06
C GLY A 254 -1.87 -4.91 3.23
N LEU A 255 -2.20 -3.94 2.38
CA LEU A 255 -3.34 -4.01 1.47
C LEU A 255 -2.89 -3.76 0.03
N VAL A 256 -3.23 -4.66 -0.87
CA VAL A 256 -3.00 -4.52 -2.32
C VAL A 256 -4.26 -4.90 -3.08
N LEU A 257 -4.74 -4.00 -3.93
CA LEU A 257 -5.84 -4.30 -4.86
C LEU A 257 -5.27 -4.66 -6.22
N ASP A 258 -5.69 -5.80 -6.76
CA ASP A 258 -5.33 -6.18 -8.12
C ASP A 258 -6.29 -5.55 -9.17
N PRO A 259 -5.92 -5.55 -10.47
CA PRO A 259 -6.79 -5.01 -11.52
C PRO A 259 -8.10 -5.77 -11.72
N LYS A 260 -8.25 -6.97 -11.14
CA LYS A 260 -9.47 -7.80 -11.22
C LYS A 260 -10.42 -7.53 -10.06
N GLY A 261 -10.04 -6.64 -9.13
CA GLY A 261 -10.87 -6.27 -7.97
C GLY A 261 -10.68 -7.15 -6.74
N THR A 262 -9.67 -8.02 -6.72
CA THR A 262 -9.29 -8.79 -5.53
C THR A 262 -8.41 -7.95 -4.63
N LEU A 263 -8.78 -7.80 -3.37
CA LEU A 263 -7.94 -7.19 -2.35
C LEU A 263 -7.16 -8.26 -1.61
N TYR A 264 -5.84 -8.16 -1.63
CA TYR A 264 -4.94 -8.99 -0.82
C TYR A 264 -4.65 -8.28 0.48
N VAL A 265 -4.62 -9.05 1.57
CA VAL A 265 -4.39 -8.56 2.94
C VAL A 265 -3.30 -9.39 3.61
N SER A 266 -2.29 -8.75 4.20
CA SER A 266 -1.35 -9.45 5.07
C SER A 266 -1.97 -9.65 6.46
N ASP A 267 -2.14 -10.89 6.86
CA ASP A 267 -2.63 -11.32 8.18
C ASP A 267 -1.43 -11.73 9.03
N ALA A 268 -0.88 -10.73 9.74
CA ALA A 268 0.43 -10.78 10.36
C ALA A 268 0.55 -11.89 11.43
N LEU A 269 -0.42 -12.02 12.33
CA LEU A 269 -0.39 -13.02 13.41
C LEU A 269 -0.49 -14.45 12.90
N ASN A 270 -1.16 -14.65 11.76
CA ASN A 270 -1.32 -15.97 11.16
C ASN A 270 -0.25 -16.30 10.11
N ASN A 271 0.75 -15.43 9.91
CA ASN A 271 1.81 -15.57 8.90
C ASN A 271 1.24 -15.94 7.53
N ARG A 272 0.24 -15.19 7.05
CA ARG A 272 -0.42 -15.48 5.78
C ARG A 272 -0.79 -14.22 5.00
N ILE A 273 -1.02 -14.40 3.70
CA ILE A 273 -1.69 -13.44 2.83
C ILE A 273 -3.04 -14.03 2.46
N VAL A 274 -4.09 -13.25 2.57
CA VAL A 274 -5.45 -13.63 2.20
C VAL A 274 -5.99 -12.78 1.05
N ALA A 275 -6.95 -13.31 0.31
CA ALA A 275 -7.66 -12.65 -0.78
C ALA A 275 -9.12 -12.40 -0.41
N ILE A 276 -9.61 -11.20 -0.69
CA ILE A 276 -10.99 -10.77 -0.58
C ILE A 276 -11.46 -10.44 -2.01
N PRO A 277 -12.24 -11.32 -2.66
CA PRO A 277 -12.73 -11.07 -4.01
C PRO A 277 -13.80 -9.97 -4.03
N ASP A 278 -13.94 -9.31 -5.19
CA ASP A 278 -14.97 -8.29 -5.44
C ASP A 278 -14.96 -7.13 -4.42
N ALA A 279 -13.77 -6.78 -3.91
CA ALA A 279 -13.61 -5.87 -2.78
C ALA A 279 -14.28 -4.49 -3.00
N ALA A 280 -14.29 -3.99 -4.25
CA ALA A 280 -14.87 -2.69 -4.59
C ALA A 280 -16.41 -2.67 -4.53
N THR A 281 -17.06 -3.81 -4.71
CA THR A 281 -18.53 -3.90 -4.83
C THR A 281 -19.21 -4.74 -3.75
N ARG A 282 -18.42 -5.48 -2.98
CA ARG A 282 -18.88 -6.38 -1.94
C ARG A 282 -19.73 -5.66 -0.90
N THR A 283 -20.87 -6.23 -0.53
CA THR A 283 -21.83 -5.67 0.44
C THR A 283 -21.78 -6.33 1.81
N ASP A 284 -21.16 -7.50 1.90
CA ASP A 284 -21.04 -8.34 3.10
C ASP A 284 -19.57 -8.68 3.40
N SER A 285 -19.30 -9.13 4.60
CA SER A 285 -17.95 -9.56 4.98
C SER A 285 -17.55 -10.87 4.29
N ALA A 286 -16.29 -11.00 3.92
CA ALA A 286 -15.65 -12.23 3.48
C ALA A 286 -15.11 -13.07 4.66
N GLY A 287 -15.46 -12.71 5.90
CA GLY A 287 -14.80 -13.26 7.09
C GLY A 287 -13.31 -12.92 7.05
N THR A 288 -12.45 -13.89 7.35
CA THR A 288 -10.99 -13.69 7.34
C THR A 288 -10.34 -13.81 5.94
N GLY A 289 -11.14 -13.90 4.88
CA GLY A 289 -10.66 -14.04 3.50
C GLY A 289 -10.14 -15.44 3.14
N ASN A 290 -9.85 -15.65 1.86
CA ASN A 290 -9.30 -16.91 1.32
C ASN A 290 -7.77 -16.89 1.41
N THR A 291 -7.15 -17.90 2.05
CA THR A 291 -5.70 -17.98 2.14
C THR A 291 -5.05 -18.15 0.77
N VAL A 292 -4.13 -17.26 0.42
CA VAL A 292 -3.31 -17.29 -0.79
C VAL A 292 -1.96 -17.95 -0.50
N SER A 293 -1.24 -17.46 0.52
CA SER A 293 0.05 -18.00 0.94
C SER A 293 0.12 -18.02 2.47
N LYS A 294 0.79 -19.02 3.06
CA LYS A 294 0.87 -19.16 4.52
C LYS A 294 2.18 -19.82 4.95
N GLY A 295 2.76 -19.30 6.06
CA GLY A 295 3.99 -19.85 6.64
C GLY A 295 5.20 -19.69 5.70
N GLY A 296 6.11 -20.66 5.69
CA GLY A 296 7.32 -20.59 4.86
C GLY A 296 8.21 -19.41 5.26
N GLU A 297 8.52 -18.55 4.30
CA GLU A 297 9.33 -17.34 4.50
C GLU A 297 8.54 -16.17 5.10
N LEU A 298 7.21 -16.26 5.17
CA LEU A 298 6.38 -15.24 5.82
C LEU A 298 6.58 -15.28 7.34
N ALA A 299 7.05 -14.19 7.92
CA ALA A 299 7.34 -14.04 9.34
C ALA A 299 6.75 -12.70 9.83
N ARG A 300 5.50 -12.69 10.27
CA ARG A 300 4.71 -11.49 10.59
C ARG A 300 4.66 -10.54 9.38
N PRO A 301 3.99 -10.92 8.26
CA PRO A 301 3.94 -10.08 7.07
C PRO A 301 3.21 -8.77 7.36
N LEU A 302 3.82 -7.65 6.97
CA LEU A 302 3.33 -6.29 7.22
C LEU A 302 2.91 -5.59 5.91
N ALA A 303 3.49 -4.43 5.61
CA ALA A 303 3.13 -3.66 4.43
C ALA A 303 3.43 -4.41 3.12
N MET A 304 2.61 -4.18 2.11
CA MET A 304 2.64 -4.95 0.87
C MET A 304 2.44 -4.05 -0.35
N VAL A 305 3.13 -4.37 -1.44
CA VAL A 305 2.96 -3.72 -2.75
C VAL A 305 2.78 -4.77 -3.84
N ARG A 306 2.09 -4.39 -4.91
CA ARG A 306 2.04 -5.17 -6.14
C ARG A 306 3.13 -4.69 -7.09
N VAL A 307 4.02 -5.60 -7.50
CA VAL A 307 5.14 -5.28 -8.40
C VAL A 307 4.74 -5.47 -9.87
N PRO A 308 5.54 -4.94 -10.84
CA PRO A 308 5.15 -4.90 -12.25
C PRO A 308 4.85 -6.27 -12.91
N ASN A 309 5.50 -7.36 -12.46
CA ASN A 309 5.21 -8.71 -12.93
C ASN A 309 3.85 -9.27 -12.43
N GLY A 310 3.19 -8.55 -11.50
CA GLY A 310 1.91 -8.93 -10.94
C GLY A 310 1.99 -9.58 -9.56
N ASP A 311 3.17 -9.92 -9.09
CA ASP A 311 3.40 -10.52 -7.79
C ASP A 311 3.21 -9.51 -6.64
N LEU A 312 3.10 -10.04 -5.44
CA LEU A 312 3.01 -9.28 -4.21
C LEU A 312 4.38 -9.31 -3.52
N VAL A 313 4.91 -8.15 -3.15
CA VAL A 313 6.08 -8.06 -2.28
C VAL A 313 5.62 -7.56 -0.93
N VAL A 314 5.93 -8.32 0.13
CA VAL A 314 5.53 -8.04 1.52
C VAL A 314 6.76 -7.97 2.41
N THR A 315 6.80 -7.01 3.33
CA THR A 315 7.82 -6.92 4.38
C THR A 315 7.49 -7.85 5.53
N ASN A 316 8.50 -8.44 6.16
CA ASN A 316 8.35 -9.23 7.38
C ASN A 316 8.67 -8.38 8.63
N GLY A 317 7.83 -8.47 9.65
CA GLY A 317 8.05 -7.79 10.92
C GLY A 317 8.94 -8.56 11.92
N LEU A 318 9.18 -9.87 11.71
CA LEU A 318 10.04 -10.67 12.59
C LEU A 318 11.44 -10.92 12.01
N ASN A 319 11.75 -10.36 10.86
CA ASN A 319 13.10 -10.34 10.28
C ASN A 319 13.16 -9.26 9.21
N GLY A 320 14.35 -8.86 8.81
CA GLY A 320 14.58 -7.81 7.83
C GLY A 320 14.39 -8.23 6.37
N LYS A 321 13.56 -9.25 6.07
CA LYS A 321 13.32 -9.73 4.71
C LYS A 321 12.06 -9.12 4.09
N ALA A 322 12.08 -9.01 2.77
CA ALA A 322 10.89 -8.97 1.93
C ALA A 322 10.69 -10.34 1.27
N VAL A 323 9.42 -10.71 1.07
CA VAL A 323 9.00 -11.96 0.41
C VAL A 323 8.18 -11.61 -0.82
N GLU A 324 8.52 -12.20 -1.98
CA GLU A 324 7.75 -12.10 -3.21
C GLU A 324 6.86 -13.32 -3.36
N VAL A 325 5.58 -13.09 -3.59
CA VAL A 325 4.54 -14.12 -3.66
C VAL A 325 3.78 -13.98 -4.97
N ASP A 326 3.71 -15.04 -5.75
CA ASP A 326 2.81 -15.16 -6.89
C ASP A 326 1.37 -15.34 -6.37
N PRO A 327 0.47 -14.36 -6.53
CA PRO A 327 -0.88 -14.45 -5.98
C PRO A 327 -1.77 -15.47 -6.68
N ALA A 328 -1.43 -15.89 -7.90
CA ALA A 328 -2.20 -16.88 -8.66
C ALA A 328 -1.97 -18.31 -8.15
N THR A 329 -0.76 -18.60 -7.67
CA THR A 329 -0.37 -19.94 -7.19
C THR A 329 -0.17 -20.01 -5.68
N GLY A 330 -0.02 -18.87 -5.01
CA GLY A 330 0.33 -18.76 -3.60
C GLY A 330 1.79 -19.10 -3.29
N LYS A 331 2.62 -19.32 -4.31
CA LYS A 331 4.04 -19.64 -4.13
C LYS A 331 4.85 -18.42 -3.70
N GLN A 332 5.71 -18.60 -2.71
CA GLN A 332 6.75 -17.66 -2.33
C GLN A 332 7.92 -17.89 -3.29
N VAL A 333 8.06 -16.99 -4.28
CA VAL A 333 8.99 -17.19 -5.40
C VAL A 333 10.38 -16.64 -5.13
N ALA A 334 10.51 -15.67 -4.21
CA ALA A 334 11.79 -15.12 -3.79
C ALA A 334 11.74 -14.51 -2.39
N THR A 335 12.90 -14.36 -1.78
CA THR A 335 13.13 -13.54 -0.59
C THR A 335 14.36 -12.67 -0.77
N ARG A 336 14.38 -11.51 -0.09
CA ARG A 336 15.52 -10.62 -0.06
C ARG A 336 15.65 -9.92 1.29
N TRP A 337 16.86 -9.84 1.82
CA TRP A 337 17.16 -8.97 2.94
C TRP A 337 17.09 -7.50 2.49
N LEU A 338 16.18 -6.73 3.09
CA LEU A 338 16.13 -5.27 3.00
C LEU A 338 16.92 -4.66 4.16
N ASN A 339 16.78 -5.21 5.36
CA ASN A 339 17.60 -4.92 6.52
C ASN A 339 18.23 -6.22 7.05
N ALA A 340 19.53 -6.22 7.25
CA ALA A 340 20.29 -7.36 7.78
C ALA A 340 21.04 -6.96 9.04
N ASP A 341 20.50 -6.04 9.84
CA ASP A 341 21.12 -5.61 11.09
C ASP A 341 21.19 -6.80 12.06
N LYS A 342 22.42 -7.12 12.45
CA LYS A 342 22.74 -8.23 13.34
C LYS A 342 22.65 -7.85 14.83
N ALA A 343 22.32 -6.61 15.14
CA ALA A 343 22.03 -6.20 16.51
C ALA A 343 20.72 -6.83 17.02
N GLN A 344 19.86 -7.26 16.09
CA GLN A 344 18.59 -7.93 16.40
C GLN A 344 18.68 -9.43 16.09
N GLU A 345 17.83 -10.23 16.74
CA GLU A 345 17.71 -11.68 16.53
C GLU A 345 16.23 -12.07 16.32
N PRO A 346 15.83 -12.51 15.13
CA PRO A 346 16.61 -12.59 13.87
C PRO A 346 17.05 -11.21 13.36
N PRO A 347 18.05 -11.12 12.46
CA PRO A 347 18.51 -9.85 11.91
C PRO A 347 17.39 -9.02 11.31
N GLY A 348 17.37 -7.70 11.61
CA GLY A 348 16.36 -6.76 11.16
C GLY A 348 14.94 -7.01 11.70
N SER A 349 14.80 -7.73 12.83
CA SER A 349 13.53 -7.96 13.49
C SER A 349 12.98 -6.67 14.11
N GLY A 350 11.78 -6.30 13.73
CA GLY A 350 11.12 -5.08 14.20
C GLY A 350 11.32 -3.86 13.29
N ASP A 351 12.29 -3.86 12.38
CA ASP A 351 12.75 -2.68 11.64
C ASP A 351 11.93 -2.31 10.40
N LEU A 352 11.23 -3.26 9.79
CA LEU A 352 10.56 -3.04 8.52
C LEU A 352 9.07 -2.83 8.72
N PHE A 353 8.56 -1.68 8.25
CA PHE A 353 7.14 -1.38 8.20
C PHE A 353 6.69 -1.04 6.78
N GLY A 354 6.57 0.24 6.43
CA GLY A 354 6.09 0.69 5.15
C GLY A 354 7.00 0.33 3.98
N ILE A 355 6.38 0.07 2.83
CA ILE A 355 7.03 -0.22 1.56
C ILE A 355 6.25 0.43 0.42
N ALA A 356 6.94 0.99 -0.57
CA ALA A 356 6.35 1.56 -1.78
C ALA A 356 7.23 1.30 -3.00
N LEU A 357 6.61 1.10 -4.17
CA LEU A 357 7.37 1.07 -5.43
C LEU A 357 7.98 2.44 -5.73
N THR A 358 9.19 2.46 -6.30
CA THR A 358 9.72 3.69 -6.92
C THR A 358 8.83 4.15 -8.07
N ALA A 359 8.87 5.42 -8.43
CA ALA A 359 8.06 5.98 -9.52
C ALA A 359 8.26 5.26 -10.86
N GLU A 360 9.48 4.73 -11.09
CA GLU A 360 9.84 3.95 -12.27
C GLU A 360 9.39 2.49 -12.20
N GLY A 361 8.91 2.02 -11.04
CA GLY A 361 8.49 0.64 -10.82
C GLY A 361 9.63 -0.39 -10.78
N ASN A 362 10.89 0.04 -10.70
CA ASN A 362 12.08 -0.82 -10.76
C ASN A 362 12.83 -0.96 -9.43
N GLY A 363 12.26 -0.44 -8.34
CA GLY A 363 12.83 -0.47 -7.00
C GLY A 363 11.78 -0.32 -5.93
N LEU A 364 12.20 -0.41 -4.69
CA LEU A 364 11.36 -0.29 -3.50
C LEU A 364 11.92 0.76 -2.55
N TYR A 365 11.12 1.76 -2.20
CA TYR A 365 11.32 2.52 -0.98
C TYR A 365 10.79 1.73 0.21
N TYR A 366 11.48 1.79 1.32
CA TYR A 366 11.06 1.19 2.59
C TYR A 366 11.60 2.00 3.76
N VAL A 367 10.94 1.90 4.90
CA VAL A 367 11.38 2.57 6.12
C VAL A 367 12.04 1.58 7.06
N GLN A 368 13.06 2.07 7.79
CA GLN A 368 13.77 1.36 8.84
C GLN A 368 13.60 2.16 10.12
N ASP A 369 12.79 1.66 11.04
CA ASP A 369 12.39 2.42 12.22
C ASP A 369 13.51 2.59 13.25
N ASP A 370 14.34 1.57 13.48
CA ASP A 370 15.46 1.60 14.43
C ASP A 370 16.47 2.72 14.17
N VAL A 371 16.72 3.00 12.90
CA VAL A 371 17.67 4.01 12.46
C VAL A 371 16.99 5.25 11.88
N ASN A 372 15.67 5.30 11.97
CA ASN A 372 14.84 6.45 11.58
C ASN A 372 15.11 6.93 10.14
N ASN A 373 15.21 6.02 9.20
CA ASN A 373 15.51 6.41 7.83
C ASN A 373 14.52 5.85 6.79
N LEU A 374 14.45 6.61 5.69
CA LEU A 374 13.97 6.12 4.41
C LEU A 374 15.13 5.46 3.68
N ALA A 375 14.92 4.27 3.17
CA ALA A 375 15.88 3.51 2.38
C ALA A 375 15.29 3.12 1.02
N VAL A 376 16.15 2.75 0.07
CA VAL A 376 15.77 2.28 -1.25
C VAL A 376 16.55 1.02 -1.63
N ALA A 377 15.83 0.05 -2.22
CA ALA A 377 16.40 -1.11 -2.90
C ALA A 377 16.20 -0.97 -4.42
N ARG A 378 17.31 -1.11 -5.20
CA ARG A 378 17.32 -1.02 -6.67
C ARG A 378 18.21 -2.07 -7.30
#